data_0d1530f6931d54a8cad747f0ad80563a
#
_entry.id   0d1530f6931d54a8cad747f0ad80563a
#
_cell.length_a   1.000
_cell.length_b   1.000
_cell.length_c   1.000
_cell.angle_alpha   90.00
_cell.angle_beta   90.00
_cell.angle_gamma   90.00
#
_symmetry.space_group_name_H-M   'P 1'
#
loop_
_entity.id
_entity.type
_entity.pdbx_description
1 polymer ?
#
loop_
_entity_poly.entity_id
_entity_poly.type
_entity_poly.pdbx_seq_one_letter_code
_entity_poly.pdbx_strand_id
1 'polypeptide(L)'
;MILKKDKQFNILPSHIGLRKYILYYNISFPENDTFTAQYTLMPNACGTLSLAFDGASINAELWGATTIPIPLGAEPNRYSVLLLIQLSPYGLYQITRQSQMEFADKRLLLADIDYELFKQLHQAFIMSKDIMELVNACDKILYRCMEKRIVSDALLLAATMISDSHGQVKVKEVAQQTCYSERHLNRLFLAQIGMNIKNYARLTRFNYVLKHIQESPCSFAALSQQAGYFDQAHFDKDFKAISGVSPKEYLNTMSDFYYDGTKICNTISSKEE
;
A
#
# COMPACT_ATOMS: atom_id res chain seq x y z
N MET A 1 19.50 -13.17 15.80
CA MET A 1 18.36 -13.57 14.97
C MET A 1 18.87 -13.90 13.58
N ILE A 2 18.54 -15.08 13.04
CA ILE A 2 18.90 -15.45 11.66
C ILE A 2 17.63 -15.99 11.03
N LEU A 3 16.79 -15.08 10.51
CA LEU A 3 15.80 -15.49 9.53
C LEU A 3 16.56 -16.05 8.32
N LYS A 4 16.33 -17.32 8.00
CA LYS A 4 16.98 -17.92 6.83
C LYS A 4 16.50 -17.22 5.57
N LYS A 5 17.45 -16.68 4.81
CA LYS A 5 17.22 -16.08 3.50
C LYS A 5 16.89 -17.20 2.51
N ASP A 6 15.63 -17.25 2.08
CA ASP A 6 15.18 -18.22 1.07
C ASP A 6 15.16 -17.58 -0.33
N LYS A 7 14.69 -16.34 -0.39
CA LYS A 7 14.68 -15.46 -1.59
C LYS A 7 14.93 -14.03 -1.17
N GLN A 8 15.38 -13.19 -2.10
CA GLN A 8 15.59 -11.77 -1.84
C GLN A 8 14.29 -11.05 -1.44
N PHE A 9 13.16 -11.46 -2.03
CA PHE A 9 11.82 -10.98 -1.70
C PHE A 9 10.88 -12.15 -1.46
N ASN A 10 10.15 -12.13 -0.36
CA ASN A 10 9.17 -13.15 0.03
C ASN A 10 7.83 -12.46 0.29
N ILE A 11 6.84 -12.77 -0.53
CA ILE A 11 5.50 -12.22 -0.40
C ILE A 11 4.59 -13.33 0.07
N LEU A 12 3.88 -13.07 1.17
CA LEU A 12 3.04 -14.03 1.85
C LEU A 12 1.65 -13.43 2.12
N PRO A 13 0.59 -14.20 1.91
CA PRO A 13 -0.75 -13.75 2.27
C PRO A 13 -0.92 -13.67 3.78
N SER A 14 -1.75 -12.76 4.26
CA SER A 14 -2.21 -12.73 5.64
C SER A 14 -3.21 -13.86 5.91
N HIS A 15 -3.40 -14.17 7.19
CA HIS A 15 -4.48 -15.07 7.60
C HIS A 15 -5.83 -14.61 7.03
N ILE A 16 -6.68 -15.56 6.60
CA ILE A 16 -7.94 -15.27 5.90
C ILE A 16 -8.82 -14.26 6.64
N GLY A 17 -8.86 -14.31 7.97
CA GLY A 17 -9.62 -13.36 8.80
C GLY A 17 -9.08 -11.93 8.77
N LEU A 18 -7.86 -11.71 8.29
CA LEU A 18 -7.20 -10.40 8.19
C LEU A 18 -7.16 -9.84 6.77
N ARG A 19 -7.44 -10.63 5.73
CA ARG A 19 -7.31 -10.24 4.30
C ARG A 19 -8.07 -8.96 3.94
N LYS A 20 -9.10 -8.64 4.70
CA LYS A 20 -9.84 -7.37 4.55
C LYS A 20 -9.00 -6.15 4.90
N TYR A 21 -8.06 -6.29 5.84
CA TYR A 21 -7.27 -5.18 6.40
C TYR A 21 -5.79 -5.26 6.06
N ILE A 22 -5.27 -6.48 5.83
CA ILE A 22 -3.87 -6.74 5.46
C ILE A 22 -3.87 -7.46 4.12
N LEU A 23 -3.28 -6.80 3.12
CA LEU A 23 -3.22 -7.33 1.76
C LEU A 23 -2.18 -8.45 1.67
N TYR A 24 -0.99 -8.23 2.22
CA TYR A 24 0.12 -9.19 2.24
C TYR A 24 1.23 -8.75 3.18
N TYR A 25 2.14 -9.68 3.44
CA TYR A 25 3.44 -9.45 4.04
C TYR A 25 4.51 -9.50 2.96
N ASN A 26 5.41 -8.53 2.94
CA ASN A 26 6.61 -8.56 2.12
C ASN A 26 7.83 -8.59 3.04
N ILE A 27 8.60 -9.69 2.99
CA ILE A 27 9.83 -9.82 3.75
C ILE A 27 10.98 -9.84 2.76
N SER A 28 11.86 -8.87 2.87
CA SER A 28 13.02 -8.74 1.99
C SER A 28 14.32 -8.70 2.79
N PHE A 29 15.38 -9.12 2.10
CA PHE A 29 16.75 -9.14 2.58
C PHE A 29 17.58 -8.30 1.62
N PRO A 30 17.55 -6.95 1.75
CA PRO A 30 18.30 -6.08 0.88
C PRO A 30 19.80 -6.37 0.91
N GLU A 31 20.42 -6.23 -0.25
CA GLU A 31 21.87 -6.22 -0.44
C GLU A 31 22.30 -4.82 -0.88
N ASN A 32 23.60 -4.55 -0.91
CA ASN A 32 24.13 -3.21 -1.15
C ASN A 32 23.60 -2.52 -2.43
N ASP A 33 23.21 -3.31 -3.44
CA ASP A 33 22.73 -2.80 -4.73
C ASP A 33 21.26 -3.19 -5.04
N THR A 34 20.49 -3.59 -4.02
CA THR A 34 19.09 -4.00 -4.22
C THR A 34 18.21 -2.83 -4.66
N PHE A 35 18.43 -1.65 -4.07
CA PHE A 35 17.70 -0.44 -4.37
C PHE A 35 18.65 0.62 -4.93
N THR A 36 18.24 1.27 -6.01
CA THR A 36 19.04 2.30 -6.70
C THR A 36 19.04 3.61 -5.91
N ALA A 37 19.98 4.51 -6.24
CA ALA A 37 20.02 5.85 -5.64
C ALA A 37 18.77 6.70 -5.99
N GLN A 38 18.03 6.35 -7.04
CA GLN A 38 16.81 7.01 -7.51
C GLN A 38 15.53 6.30 -7.05
N TYR A 39 15.65 5.23 -6.24
CA TYR A 39 14.51 4.43 -5.83
C TYR A 39 13.41 5.26 -5.17
N THR A 40 12.21 5.20 -5.74
CA THR A 40 11.08 6.05 -5.36
C THR A 40 9.82 5.21 -5.19
N LEU A 41 9.14 5.38 -4.05
CA LEU A 41 7.82 4.79 -3.83
C LEU A 41 6.77 5.62 -4.56
N MET A 42 5.92 4.94 -5.34
CA MET A 42 4.78 5.55 -5.99
C MET A 42 3.64 5.80 -5.01
N PRO A 43 2.84 6.86 -5.23
CA PRO A 43 1.69 7.16 -4.39
C PRO A 43 0.72 5.99 -4.28
N ASN A 44 0.26 5.73 -3.06
CA ASN A 44 -0.65 4.63 -2.75
C ASN A 44 -1.65 5.02 -1.65
N ALA A 45 -2.91 4.65 -1.83
CA ALA A 45 -3.95 4.86 -0.84
C ALA A 45 -3.87 3.91 0.36
N CYS A 46 -2.98 2.93 0.31
CA CYS A 46 -2.78 1.93 1.34
C CYS A 46 -1.71 2.38 2.34
N GLY A 47 -1.97 2.21 3.62
CA GLY A 47 -0.93 2.38 4.64
C GLY A 47 0.00 1.17 4.69
N THR A 48 1.17 1.35 5.28
CA THR A 48 2.16 0.28 5.51
C THR A 48 2.64 0.33 6.95
N LEU A 49 2.75 -0.83 7.58
CA LEU A 49 3.48 -0.99 8.83
C LEU A 49 4.80 -1.69 8.49
N SER A 50 5.92 -1.03 8.79
CA SER A 50 7.25 -1.55 8.50
C SER A 50 8.00 -1.90 9.77
N LEU A 51 8.76 -3.00 9.74
CA LEU A 51 9.80 -3.33 10.72
C LEU A 51 11.10 -3.56 9.96
N ALA A 52 12.10 -2.77 10.25
CA ALA A 52 13.38 -2.76 9.56
C ALA A 52 14.51 -3.04 10.55
N PHE A 53 15.31 -4.07 10.30
CA PHE A 53 16.45 -4.47 11.14
C PHE A 53 17.76 -4.17 10.43
N ASP A 54 18.62 -3.37 11.05
CA ASP A 54 19.91 -2.95 10.51
C ASP A 54 21.11 -3.81 10.99
N GLY A 55 20.84 -4.88 11.74
CA GLY A 55 21.86 -5.71 12.37
C GLY A 55 22.05 -5.44 13.87
N ALA A 56 21.62 -4.26 14.35
CA ALA A 56 21.74 -3.85 15.76
C ALA A 56 20.39 -3.54 16.39
N SER A 57 19.53 -2.84 15.67
CA SER A 57 18.24 -2.34 16.15
C SER A 57 17.09 -2.62 15.17
N ILE A 58 15.86 -2.62 15.70
CA ILE A 58 14.64 -2.72 14.89
C ILE A 58 13.95 -1.35 14.91
N ASN A 59 13.82 -0.74 13.75
CA ASN A 59 12.97 0.42 13.56
C ASN A 59 11.58 -0.03 13.08
N ALA A 60 10.53 0.43 13.74
CA ALA A 60 9.16 0.14 13.35
C ALA A 60 8.40 1.43 13.08
N GLU A 61 7.81 1.53 11.88
CA GLU A 61 7.13 2.74 11.42
C GLU A 61 5.75 2.42 10.85
N LEU A 62 4.85 3.39 11.03
CA LEU A 62 3.58 3.47 10.32
C LEU A 62 3.70 4.51 9.20
N TRP A 63 3.37 4.10 8.00
CA TRP A 63 3.32 4.94 6.82
C TRP A 63 1.86 5.13 6.44
N GLY A 64 1.41 6.37 6.39
CA GLY A 64 0.06 6.70 5.95
C GLY A 64 -0.12 6.50 4.44
N ALA A 65 -1.35 6.67 3.97
CA ALA A 65 -1.61 6.80 2.55
C ALA A 65 -0.81 7.96 1.95
N THR A 66 -0.25 7.77 0.76
CA THR A 66 0.61 8.77 0.11
C THR A 66 -0.04 9.32 -1.14
N THR A 67 0.05 10.64 -1.31
CA THR A 67 -0.50 11.37 -2.47
C THR A 67 0.59 11.89 -3.40
N ILE A 68 1.83 11.83 -2.96
CA ILE A 68 3.03 12.23 -3.69
C ILE A 68 4.07 11.11 -3.68
N PRO A 69 4.97 11.04 -4.67
CA PRO A 69 6.09 10.10 -4.66
C PRO A 69 7.03 10.34 -3.46
N ILE A 70 7.54 9.25 -2.88
CA ILE A 70 8.50 9.34 -1.78
C ILE A 70 9.86 8.82 -2.26
N PRO A 71 10.86 9.70 -2.47
CA PRO A 71 12.20 9.27 -2.81
C PRO A 71 12.87 8.63 -1.57
N LEU A 72 13.22 7.36 -1.68
CA LEU A 72 13.96 6.61 -0.65
C LEU A 72 15.44 6.47 -1.01
N GLY A 73 15.77 6.47 -2.30
CA GLY A 73 17.11 6.18 -2.76
C GLY A 73 17.62 4.83 -2.24
N ALA A 74 18.88 4.74 -1.93
CA ALA A 74 19.52 3.53 -1.42
C ALA A 74 19.29 3.30 0.10
N GLU A 75 18.46 4.10 0.77
CA GLU A 75 18.21 3.96 2.22
C GLU A 75 17.83 2.53 2.64
N PRO A 76 16.96 1.80 1.92
CA PRO A 76 16.57 0.46 2.33
C PRO A 76 17.71 -0.57 2.30
N ASN A 77 18.81 -0.34 1.56
CA ASN A 77 19.95 -1.25 1.49
C ASN A 77 20.71 -1.37 2.83
N ARG A 78 20.54 -0.42 3.75
CA ARG A 78 21.16 -0.48 5.08
C ARG A 78 20.55 -1.55 5.98
N TYR A 79 19.37 -2.04 5.65
CA TYR A 79 18.67 -3.04 6.46
C TYR A 79 19.03 -4.46 6.02
N SER A 80 19.35 -5.32 6.98
CA SER A 80 19.56 -6.74 6.71
C SER A 80 18.26 -7.54 6.57
N VAL A 81 17.18 -7.04 7.20
CA VAL A 81 15.80 -7.57 7.05
C VAL A 81 14.82 -6.44 7.06
N LEU A 82 13.89 -6.46 6.11
CA LEU A 82 12.80 -5.51 6.01
C LEU A 82 11.48 -6.28 5.89
N LEU A 83 10.63 -6.15 6.90
CA LEU A 83 9.25 -6.63 6.89
C LEU A 83 8.32 -5.46 6.61
N LEU A 84 7.57 -5.54 5.51
CA LEU A 84 6.49 -4.61 5.17
C LEU A 84 5.16 -5.35 5.28
N ILE A 85 4.28 -4.84 6.13
CA ILE A 85 2.89 -5.30 6.26
C ILE A 85 2.04 -4.32 5.47
N GLN A 86 1.66 -4.72 4.27
CA GLN A 86 0.86 -3.89 3.40
C GLN A 86 -0.60 -3.93 3.82
N LEU A 87 -1.14 -2.80 4.19
CA LEU A 87 -2.51 -2.67 4.67
C LEU A 87 -3.47 -2.35 3.52
N SER A 88 -4.74 -2.66 3.69
CA SER A 88 -5.78 -2.12 2.81
C SER A 88 -5.95 -0.61 3.04
N PRO A 89 -6.64 0.14 2.16
CA PRO A 89 -6.80 1.58 2.31
C PRO A 89 -7.34 2.05 3.67
N TYR A 90 -8.09 1.20 4.34
CA TYR A 90 -8.66 1.46 5.67
C TYR A 90 -8.02 0.60 6.79
N GLY A 91 -7.01 -0.19 6.47
CA GLY A 91 -6.35 -1.08 7.42
C GLY A 91 -5.60 -0.32 8.51
N LEU A 92 -4.96 0.80 8.18
CA LEU A 92 -4.27 1.64 9.15
C LEU A 92 -5.24 2.28 10.14
N TYR A 93 -6.41 2.75 9.68
CA TYR A 93 -7.48 3.22 10.57
C TYR A 93 -7.97 2.12 11.50
N GLN A 94 -8.09 0.88 11.00
CA GLN A 94 -8.51 -0.26 11.81
C GLN A 94 -7.53 -0.57 12.95
N ILE A 95 -6.24 -0.34 12.74
CA ILE A 95 -5.18 -0.53 13.76
C ILE A 95 -5.17 0.65 14.73
N THR A 96 -5.01 1.88 14.21
CA THR A 96 -4.71 3.06 15.03
C THR A 96 -5.93 3.68 15.68
N ARG A 97 -7.12 3.50 15.11
CA ARG A 97 -8.39 4.13 15.51
C ARG A 97 -8.33 5.66 15.54
N GLN A 98 -7.34 6.24 14.90
CA GLN A 98 -7.11 7.67 14.80
C GLN A 98 -7.43 8.18 13.41
N SER A 99 -7.74 9.48 13.28
CA SER A 99 -7.99 10.09 11.98
C SER A 99 -6.80 9.93 11.05
N GLN A 100 -7.01 9.34 9.88
CA GLN A 100 -5.94 9.11 8.90
C GLN A 100 -5.44 10.37 8.22
N MET A 101 -6.11 11.50 8.39
CA MET A 101 -5.60 12.83 7.99
C MET A 101 -4.28 13.17 8.69
N GLU A 102 -4.05 12.64 9.89
CA GLU A 102 -2.84 12.88 10.66
C GLU A 102 -1.65 12.05 10.16
N PHE A 103 -1.94 10.95 9.44
CA PHE A 103 -0.95 10.01 8.90
C PHE A 103 -0.64 10.26 7.41
N ALA A 104 -1.52 10.93 6.67
CA ALA A 104 -1.36 11.14 5.24
C ALA A 104 -0.02 11.80 4.90
N ASP A 105 0.70 11.23 3.91
CA ASP A 105 2.02 11.66 3.46
C ASP A 105 3.11 11.70 4.57
N LYS A 106 2.94 10.91 5.63
CA LYS A 106 3.88 10.87 6.77
C LYS A 106 4.38 9.47 7.07
N ARG A 107 5.58 9.43 7.67
CA ARG A 107 6.19 8.28 8.36
C ARG A 107 6.23 8.61 9.85
N LEU A 108 5.68 7.75 10.67
CA LEU A 108 5.59 7.95 12.13
C LEU A 108 6.13 6.71 12.84
N LEU A 109 6.86 6.91 13.94
CA LEU A 109 7.33 5.78 14.74
C LEU A 109 6.13 5.04 15.35
N LEU A 110 6.09 3.71 15.20
CA LEU A 110 5.03 2.91 15.78
C LEU A 110 4.98 3.04 17.31
N ALA A 111 6.14 3.17 17.95
CA ALA A 111 6.26 3.32 19.39
C ALA A 111 5.58 4.58 19.95
N ASP A 112 5.53 5.67 19.14
CA ASP A 112 4.89 6.92 19.53
C ASP A 112 3.35 6.85 19.37
N ILE A 113 2.86 5.96 18.54
CA ILE A 113 1.43 5.78 18.25
C ILE A 113 0.82 4.68 19.10
N ASP A 114 1.47 3.53 19.18
CA ASP A 114 1.06 2.37 19.98
C ASP A 114 2.29 1.59 20.46
N TYR A 115 2.77 1.95 21.66
CA TYR A 115 3.96 1.32 22.24
C TYR A 115 3.75 -0.18 22.53
N GLU A 116 2.54 -0.59 22.90
CA GLU A 116 2.27 -2.00 23.21
C GLU A 116 2.27 -2.85 21.94
N LEU A 117 1.68 -2.37 20.86
CA LEU A 117 1.75 -3.01 19.55
C LEU A 117 3.22 -3.09 19.05
N PHE A 118 3.96 -1.99 19.18
CA PHE A 118 5.40 -1.97 18.87
C PHE A 118 6.14 -3.08 19.62
N LYS A 119 5.97 -3.16 20.92
CA LYS A 119 6.65 -4.13 21.77
C LYS A 119 6.33 -5.58 21.37
N GLN A 120 5.06 -5.87 21.08
CA GLN A 120 4.63 -7.21 20.66
C GLN A 120 5.22 -7.59 19.30
N LEU A 121 5.17 -6.69 18.31
CA LEU A 121 5.73 -6.94 16.98
C LEU A 121 7.26 -7.04 17.02
N HIS A 122 7.91 -6.18 17.79
CA HIS A 122 9.36 -6.25 18.02
C HIS A 122 9.78 -7.58 18.63
N GLN A 123 9.06 -8.07 19.65
CA GLN A 123 9.32 -9.37 20.27
C GLN A 123 9.08 -10.51 19.26
N ALA A 124 7.98 -10.47 18.50
CA ALA A 124 7.70 -11.46 17.46
C ALA A 124 8.84 -11.51 16.43
N PHE A 125 9.31 -10.34 15.99
CA PHE A 125 10.42 -10.24 15.03
C PHE A 125 11.71 -10.86 15.54
N ILE A 126 12.07 -10.65 16.83
CA ILE A 126 13.30 -11.21 17.44
C ILE A 126 13.18 -12.71 17.68
N MET A 127 12.02 -13.18 18.13
CA MET A 127 11.84 -14.56 18.58
C MET A 127 11.59 -15.54 17.45
N SER A 128 11.15 -15.09 16.29
CA SER A 128 10.86 -15.96 15.14
C SER A 128 12.15 -16.53 14.54
N LYS A 129 12.13 -17.81 14.23
CA LYS A 129 13.26 -18.55 13.65
C LYS A 129 13.25 -18.53 12.13
N ASP A 130 12.06 -18.41 11.55
CA ASP A 130 11.86 -18.36 10.11
C ASP A 130 10.73 -17.40 9.73
N ILE A 131 10.56 -17.18 8.43
CA ILE A 131 9.59 -16.26 7.85
C ILE A 131 8.15 -16.65 8.20
N MET A 132 7.82 -17.94 8.18
CA MET A 132 6.45 -18.41 8.45
C MET A 132 6.08 -18.23 9.92
N GLU A 133 7.02 -18.47 10.82
CA GLU A 133 6.82 -18.22 12.25
C GLU A 133 6.60 -16.74 12.52
N LEU A 134 7.35 -15.86 11.85
CA LEU A 134 7.18 -14.40 11.95
C LEU A 134 5.82 -13.96 11.45
N VAL A 135 5.39 -14.39 10.26
CA VAL A 135 4.08 -14.06 9.69
C VAL A 135 2.96 -14.54 10.60
N ASN A 136 3.03 -15.79 11.08
CA ASN A 136 2.02 -16.33 11.99
C ASN A 136 1.96 -15.58 13.32
N ALA A 137 3.08 -15.10 13.83
CA ALA A 137 3.13 -14.30 15.05
C ALA A 137 2.50 -12.91 14.80
N CYS A 138 2.85 -12.26 13.69
CA CYS A 138 2.23 -11.00 13.27
C CYS A 138 0.71 -11.13 13.08
N ASP A 139 0.25 -12.20 12.41
CA ASP A 139 -1.18 -12.47 12.22
C ASP A 139 -1.92 -12.55 13.57
N LYS A 140 -1.37 -13.27 14.56
CA LYS A 140 -1.99 -13.40 15.90
C LYS A 140 -2.08 -12.06 16.63
N ILE A 141 -1.04 -11.23 16.54
CA ILE A 141 -0.98 -9.92 17.17
C ILE A 141 -1.99 -8.99 16.51
N LEU A 142 -1.94 -8.89 15.18
CA LEU A 142 -2.79 -7.97 14.41
C LEU A 142 -4.27 -8.40 14.41
N TYR A 143 -4.56 -9.71 14.48
CA TYR A 143 -5.92 -10.20 14.61
C TYR A 143 -6.59 -9.64 15.89
N ARG A 144 -5.90 -9.65 17.02
CA ARG A 144 -6.39 -9.09 18.28
C ARG A 144 -6.63 -7.58 18.19
N CYS A 145 -5.73 -6.84 17.53
CA CYS A 145 -5.91 -5.40 17.33
C CYS A 145 -7.11 -5.08 16.43
N MET A 146 -7.43 -5.97 15.46
CA MET A 146 -8.46 -5.76 14.44
C MET A 146 -9.78 -6.49 14.72
N GLU A 147 -9.92 -7.19 15.85
CA GLU A 147 -11.08 -8.00 16.17
C GLU A 147 -12.39 -7.19 16.18
N LYS A 148 -12.38 -5.98 16.73
CA LYS A 148 -13.52 -5.07 16.66
C LYS A 148 -13.44 -4.24 15.37
N ARG A 149 -14.36 -4.49 14.44
CA ARG A 149 -14.50 -3.67 13.25
C ARG A 149 -14.97 -2.25 13.62
N ILE A 150 -14.21 -1.25 13.21
CA ILE A 150 -14.53 0.17 13.36
C ILE A 150 -14.76 0.88 12.02
N VAL A 151 -14.36 0.25 10.92
CA VAL A 151 -14.58 0.77 9.56
C VAL A 151 -16.05 0.67 9.18
N SER A 152 -16.65 1.76 8.70
CA SER A 152 -18.06 1.81 8.34
C SER A 152 -18.38 0.99 7.09
N ASP A 153 -19.57 0.37 7.04
CA ASP A 153 -20.02 -0.38 5.86
C ASP A 153 -20.13 0.51 4.61
N ALA A 154 -20.52 1.78 4.79
CA ALA A 154 -20.59 2.73 3.70
C ALA A 154 -19.21 3.01 3.08
N LEU A 155 -18.14 3.12 3.90
CA LEU A 155 -16.79 3.27 3.39
C LEU A 155 -16.34 2.02 2.63
N LEU A 156 -16.63 0.83 3.17
CA LEU A 156 -16.27 -0.42 2.53
C LEU A 156 -16.93 -0.56 1.16
N LEU A 157 -18.25 -0.33 1.09
CA LEU A 157 -19.00 -0.35 -0.16
C LEU A 157 -18.45 0.68 -1.16
N ALA A 158 -18.24 1.93 -0.72
CA ALA A 158 -17.70 2.98 -1.56
C ALA A 158 -16.30 2.66 -2.10
N ALA A 159 -15.40 2.14 -1.23
CA ALA A 159 -14.05 1.76 -1.64
C ALA A 159 -14.07 0.59 -2.65
N THR A 160 -14.93 -0.41 -2.42
CA THR A 160 -15.13 -1.52 -3.35
C THR A 160 -15.64 -1.03 -4.72
N MET A 161 -16.69 -0.21 -4.77
CA MET A 161 -17.21 0.34 -6.03
C MET A 161 -16.14 1.11 -6.82
N ILE A 162 -15.31 1.91 -6.13
CA ILE A 162 -14.23 2.66 -6.76
C ILE A 162 -13.14 1.70 -7.26
N SER A 163 -12.78 0.68 -6.49
CA SER A 163 -11.80 -0.32 -6.88
C SER A 163 -12.25 -1.12 -8.10
N ASP A 164 -13.48 -1.66 -8.09
CA ASP A 164 -14.03 -2.49 -9.16
C ASP A 164 -14.20 -1.72 -10.47
N SER A 165 -14.49 -0.41 -10.38
CA SER A 165 -14.53 0.49 -11.54
C SER A 165 -13.16 1.02 -11.95
N HIS A 166 -12.06 0.59 -11.30
CA HIS A 166 -10.73 1.13 -11.52
C HIS A 166 -10.66 2.67 -11.39
N GLY A 167 -11.43 3.23 -10.46
CA GLY A 167 -11.51 4.66 -10.21
C GLY A 167 -12.35 5.45 -11.23
N GLN A 168 -13.14 4.78 -12.09
CA GLN A 168 -13.93 5.45 -13.14
C GLN A 168 -15.35 5.82 -12.68
N VAL A 169 -15.86 5.20 -11.60
CA VAL A 169 -17.21 5.51 -11.07
C VAL A 169 -17.30 6.95 -10.60
N LYS A 170 -18.44 7.59 -10.88
CA LYS A 170 -18.70 8.95 -10.43
C LYS A 170 -19.03 8.99 -8.94
N VAL A 171 -18.48 9.96 -8.21
CA VAL A 171 -18.74 10.13 -6.77
C VAL A 171 -20.24 10.21 -6.44
N LYS A 172 -21.03 10.83 -7.34
CA LYS A 172 -22.49 10.91 -7.22
C LYS A 172 -23.15 9.53 -7.21
N GLU A 173 -22.69 8.60 -8.04
CA GLU A 173 -23.21 7.22 -8.11
C GLU A 173 -22.85 6.45 -6.83
N VAL A 174 -21.61 6.61 -6.34
CA VAL A 174 -21.19 6.03 -5.06
C VAL A 174 -22.05 6.57 -3.92
N ALA A 175 -22.33 7.87 -3.91
CA ALA A 175 -23.16 8.50 -2.89
C ALA A 175 -24.61 7.95 -2.91
N GLN A 176 -25.19 7.75 -4.09
CA GLN A 176 -26.52 7.15 -4.23
C GLN A 176 -26.56 5.70 -3.72
N GLN A 177 -25.59 4.87 -4.11
CA GLN A 177 -25.55 3.46 -3.71
C GLN A 177 -25.29 3.24 -2.22
N THR A 178 -24.54 4.14 -1.61
CA THR A 178 -24.26 4.09 -0.16
C THR A 178 -25.33 4.74 0.69
N CYS A 179 -26.33 5.40 0.08
CA CYS A 179 -27.36 6.22 0.76
C CYS A 179 -26.77 7.35 1.61
N TYR A 180 -25.61 7.89 1.22
CA TYR A 180 -24.97 9.03 1.87
C TYR A 180 -24.82 10.22 0.92
N SER A 181 -24.69 11.42 1.48
CA SER A 181 -24.30 12.59 0.67
C SER A 181 -22.81 12.51 0.29
N GLU A 182 -22.45 13.10 -0.85
CA GLU A 182 -21.04 13.22 -1.27
C GLU A 182 -20.18 13.88 -0.18
N ARG A 183 -20.73 14.88 0.53
CA ARG A 183 -20.05 15.54 1.65
C ARG A 183 -19.76 14.58 2.80
N HIS A 184 -20.70 13.70 3.13
CA HIS A 184 -20.52 12.71 4.21
C HIS A 184 -19.48 11.66 3.81
N LEU A 185 -19.57 11.12 2.60
CA LEU A 185 -18.56 10.19 2.08
C LEU A 185 -17.17 10.81 2.08
N ASN A 186 -17.06 12.05 1.62
CA ASN A 186 -15.77 12.73 1.62
C ASN A 186 -15.18 12.85 3.02
N ARG A 187 -16.01 13.11 4.04
CA ARG A 187 -15.58 13.14 5.46
C ARG A 187 -15.13 11.75 5.94
N LEU A 188 -15.84 10.69 5.56
CA LEU A 188 -15.43 9.30 5.89
C LEU A 188 -14.09 8.94 5.26
N PHE A 189 -13.89 9.26 3.98
CA PHE A 189 -12.63 9.00 3.28
C PHE A 189 -11.47 9.78 3.91
N LEU A 190 -11.64 11.05 4.21
CA LEU A 190 -10.62 11.84 4.91
C LEU A 190 -10.28 11.24 6.28
N ALA A 191 -11.30 10.86 7.07
CA ALA A 191 -11.08 10.34 8.41
C ALA A 191 -10.48 8.92 8.44
N GLN A 192 -10.88 8.04 7.50
CA GLN A 192 -10.55 6.61 7.58
C GLN A 192 -9.51 6.15 6.54
N ILE A 193 -9.21 6.97 5.51
CA ILE A 193 -8.18 6.68 4.50
C ILE A 193 -7.09 7.77 4.46
N GLY A 194 -7.41 9.00 4.89
CA GLY A 194 -6.47 10.12 4.91
C GLY A 194 -6.52 10.98 3.65
N MET A 195 -7.39 10.68 2.68
CA MET A 195 -7.56 11.48 1.46
C MET A 195 -9.04 11.60 1.10
N ASN A 196 -9.39 12.59 0.28
CA ASN A 196 -10.77 12.73 -0.20
C ASN A 196 -11.13 11.66 -1.25
N ILE A 197 -12.44 11.39 -1.42
CA ILE A 197 -12.93 10.34 -2.31
C ILE A 197 -12.51 10.54 -3.78
N LYS A 198 -12.37 11.78 -4.24
CA LYS A 198 -11.91 12.07 -5.62
C LYS A 198 -10.43 11.71 -5.80
N ASN A 199 -9.59 12.04 -4.82
CA ASN A 199 -8.18 11.67 -4.83
C ASN A 199 -8.01 10.15 -4.72
N TYR A 200 -8.82 9.48 -3.91
CA TYR A 200 -8.84 8.03 -3.82
C TYR A 200 -9.18 7.38 -5.17
N ALA A 201 -10.24 7.81 -5.83
CA ALA A 201 -10.62 7.32 -7.16
C ALA A 201 -9.54 7.62 -8.22
N ARG A 202 -8.95 8.83 -8.18
CA ARG A 202 -7.85 9.23 -9.07
C ARG A 202 -6.62 8.34 -8.87
N LEU A 203 -6.25 8.07 -7.63
CA LEU A 203 -5.10 7.22 -7.29
C LEU A 203 -5.36 5.75 -7.63
N THR A 204 -6.60 5.25 -7.45
CA THR A 204 -7.01 3.91 -7.90
C THR A 204 -6.86 3.78 -9.42
N ARG A 205 -7.25 4.79 -10.19
CA ARG A 205 -7.07 4.82 -11.65
C ARG A 205 -5.59 4.83 -12.04
N PHE A 206 -4.80 5.63 -11.37
CA PHE A 206 -3.35 5.67 -11.56
C PHE A 206 -2.71 4.30 -11.30
N ASN A 207 -3.08 3.64 -10.22
CA ASN A 207 -2.56 2.31 -9.88
C ASN A 207 -2.99 1.24 -10.91
N TYR A 208 -4.21 1.34 -11.45
CA TYR A 208 -4.64 0.52 -12.57
C TYR A 208 -3.71 0.70 -13.80
N VAL A 209 -3.40 1.95 -14.13
CA VAL A 209 -2.47 2.28 -15.24
C VAL A 209 -1.07 1.71 -14.98
N LEU A 210 -0.50 1.90 -13.79
CA LEU A 210 0.82 1.37 -13.45
C LEU A 210 0.91 -0.14 -13.66
N LYS A 211 -0.13 -0.87 -13.26
CA LYS A 211 -0.23 -2.31 -13.47
C LYS A 211 -0.16 -2.66 -14.97
N HIS A 212 -0.97 -2.01 -15.79
CA HIS A 212 -1.08 -2.36 -17.23
C HIS A 212 0.09 -1.87 -18.09
N ILE A 213 0.77 -0.79 -17.71
CA ILE A 213 2.02 -0.36 -18.38
C ILE A 213 3.07 -1.48 -18.37
N GLN A 214 3.10 -2.29 -17.31
CA GLN A 214 4.09 -3.36 -17.16
C GLN A 214 3.68 -4.66 -17.85
N GLU A 215 2.39 -4.96 -17.89
CA GLU A 215 1.87 -6.26 -18.31
C GLU A 215 1.67 -6.38 -19.83
N SER A 216 1.47 -5.27 -20.53
CA SER A 216 1.08 -5.31 -21.93
C SER A 216 1.71 -4.20 -22.75
N PRO A 217 2.29 -4.50 -23.92
CA PRO A 217 2.79 -3.49 -24.86
C PRO A 217 1.61 -2.81 -25.58
N CYS A 218 0.78 -2.06 -24.85
CA CYS A 218 -0.28 -1.25 -25.44
C CYS A 218 0.20 0.20 -25.64
N SER A 219 -0.38 0.90 -26.62
CA SER A 219 -0.10 2.32 -26.78
C SER A 219 -0.67 3.11 -25.60
N PHE A 220 -0.01 4.19 -25.20
CA PHE A 220 -0.54 5.08 -24.15
C PHE A 220 -1.92 5.65 -24.51
N ALA A 221 -2.23 5.81 -25.81
CA ALA A 221 -3.56 6.20 -26.27
C ALA A 221 -4.62 5.15 -25.91
N ALA A 222 -4.35 3.86 -26.17
CA ALA A 222 -5.26 2.78 -25.82
C ALA A 222 -5.41 2.64 -24.30
N LEU A 223 -4.31 2.70 -23.55
CA LEU A 223 -4.33 2.62 -22.09
C LEU A 223 -5.10 3.79 -21.47
N SER A 224 -4.95 5.00 -22.01
CA SER A 224 -5.69 6.17 -21.52
C SER A 224 -7.20 6.00 -21.67
N GLN A 225 -7.67 5.45 -22.80
CA GLN A 225 -9.08 5.14 -23.01
C GLN A 225 -9.61 4.06 -22.07
N GLN A 226 -8.86 2.97 -21.89
CA GLN A 226 -9.20 1.88 -20.97
C GLN A 226 -9.31 2.36 -19.52
N ALA A 227 -8.40 3.26 -19.12
CA ALA A 227 -8.41 3.87 -17.80
C ALA A 227 -9.47 5.00 -17.64
N GLY A 228 -10.26 5.29 -18.67
CA GLY A 228 -11.35 6.28 -18.61
C GLY A 228 -10.89 7.74 -18.64
N TYR A 229 -9.70 8.02 -19.18
CA TYR A 229 -9.28 9.39 -19.46
C TYR A 229 -9.96 9.91 -20.75
N PHE A 230 -10.16 11.21 -20.80
CA PHE A 230 -10.79 11.87 -21.97
C PHE A 230 -9.91 11.73 -23.22
N ASP A 231 -8.61 11.96 -23.08
CA ASP A 231 -7.61 11.81 -24.12
C ASP A 231 -6.23 11.50 -23.51
N GLN A 232 -5.24 11.22 -24.36
CA GLN A 232 -3.88 10.93 -23.94
C GLN A 232 -3.21 12.14 -23.25
N ALA A 233 -3.51 13.37 -23.67
CA ALA A 233 -2.90 14.57 -23.07
C ALA A 233 -3.36 14.76 -21.61
N HIS A 234 -4.64 14.49 -21.33
CA HIS A 234 -5.19 14.46 -19.97
C HIS A 234 -4.53 13.34 -19.14
N PHE A 235 -4.38 12.15 -19.71
CA PHE A 235 -3.67 11.05 -19.09
C PHE A 235 -2.22 11.41 -18.74
N ASP A 236 -1.43 11.91 -19.70
CA ASP A 236 -0.02 12.26 -19.49
C ASP A 236 0.15 13.32 -18.39
N LYS A 237 -0.74 14.33 -18.40
CA LYS A 237 -0.75 15.39 -17.37
C LYS A 237 -1.09 14.83 -15.99
N ASP A 238 -2.11 13.98 -15.89
CA ASP A 238 -2.55 13.39 -14.63
C ASP A 238 -1.51 12.43 -14.05
N PHE A 239 -0.93 11.58 -14.92
CA PHE A 239 0.14 10.66 -14.56
C PHE A 239 1.35 11.41 -14.00
N LYS A 240 1.83 12.44 -14.73
CA LYS A 240 2.96 13.25 -14.28
C LYS A 240 2.68 14.01 -12.99
N ALA A 241 1.45 14.47 -12.80
CA ALA A 241 1.06 15.16 -11.56
C ALA A 241 1.04 14.24 -10.33
N ILE A 242 0.86 12.92 -10.52
CA ILE A 242 0.87 11.91 -9.43
C ILE A 242 2.28 11.34 -9.22
N SER A 243 2.94 10.93 -10.30
CA SER A 243 4.22 10.20 -10.26
C SER A 243 5.47 11.09 -10.24
N GLY A 244 5.31 12.37 -10.62
CA GLY A 244 6.43 13.30 -10.84
C GLY A 244 7.11 13.16 -12.21
N VAL A 245 6.89 12.07 -12.93
CA VAL A 245 7.53 11.76 -14.23
C VAL A 245 6.48 11.48 -15.32
N SER A 246 6.84 11.57 -16.58
CA SER A 246 5.94 11.19 -17.68
C SER A 246 5.77 9.66 -17.76
N PRO A 247 4.66 9.14 -18.38
CA PRO A 247 4.48 7.70 -18.59
C PRO A 247 5.65 7.05 -19.33
N LYS A 248 6.21 7.74 -20.32
CA LYS A 248 7.36 7.25 -21.11
C LYS A 248 8.64 7.20 -20.27
N GLU A 249 8.89 8.21 -19.46
CA GLU A 249 10.03 8.25 -18.54
C GLU A 249 9.91 7.15 -17.49
N TYR A 250 8.73 6.99 -16.86
CA TYR A 250 8.45 5.90 -15.93
C TYR A 250 8.76 4.53 -16.56
N LEU A 251 8.31 4.28 -17.80
CA LEU A 251 8.55 3.01 -18.50
C LEU A 251 10.04 2.74 -18.74
N ASN A 252 10.83 3.78 -19.02
CA ASN A 252 12.28 3.66 -19.27
C ASN A 252 13.10 3.45 -18.00
N THR A 253 12.58 3.88 -16.84
CA THR A 253 13.29 3.86 -15.54
C THR A 253 12.53 3.08 -14.48
N MET A 254 11.75 2.07 -14.89
CA MET A 254 10.86 1.31 -13.98
C MET A 254 11.60 0.64 -12.81
N SER A 255 12.90 0.31 -12.97
CA SER A 255 13.72 -0.24 -11.88
C SER A 255 13.91 0.74 -10.73
N ASP A 256 13.79 2.05 -10.99
CA ASP A 256 13.93 3.09 -9.99
C ASP A 256 12.62 3.37 -9.22
N PHE A 257 11.51 2.73 -9.62
CA PHE A 257 10.22 2.92 -9.00
C PHE A 257 9.70 1.64 -8.38
N TYR A 258 9.31 1.74 -7.14
CA TYR A 258 8.61 0.65 -6.47
C TYR A 258 7.10 0.84 -6.57
N TYR A 259 6.46 -0.12 -7.22
CA TYR A 259 5.04 -0.29 -7.17
C TYR A 259 4.71 -1.74 -6.81
N ASP A 260 4.27 -1.92 -5.58
CA ASP A 260 4.02 -3.24 -5.00
C ASP A 260 2.90 -4.01 -5.70
N GLY A 261 1.89 -3.29 -6.16
CA GLY A 261 0.69 -3.89 -6.71
C GLY A 261 0.91 -4.77 -7.94
N THR A 262 1.93 -4.48 -8.76
CA THR A 262 2.16 -5.20 -10.02
C THR A 262 2.97 -6.46 -9.88
N LYS A 263 3.99 -6.47 -9.02
CA LYS A 263 4.80 -7.68 -8.80
C LYS A 263 4.07 -8.74 -7.97
N ILE A 264 3.08 -8.33 -7.19
CA ILE A 264 2.43 -9.16 -6.16
C ILE A 264 1.13 -9.77 -6.65
N CYS A 265 0.30 -9.04 -7.40
CA CYS A 265 -0.93 -9.60 -7.97
C CYS A 265 -0.64 -10.81 -8.86
N ASN A 266 0.48 -10.78 -9.61
CA ASN A 266 0.88 -11.88 -10.48
C ASN A 266 1.38 -13.12 -9.71
N THR A 267 1.87 -12.95 -8.48
CA THR A 267 2.38 -14.06 -7.66
C THR A 267 1.25 -14.75 -6.87
N ILE A 268 0.21 -14.00 -6.51
CA ILE A 268 -0.93 -14.54 -5.76
C ILE A 268 -1.93 -15.24 -6.70
N SER A 269 -2.23 -14.67 -7.87
CA SER A 269 -3.15 -15.27 -8.87
C SER A 269 -2.60 -16.53 -9.54
N SER A 270 -1.28 -16.71 -9.61
CA SER A 270 -0.66 -17.92 -10.16
C SER A 270 -0.59 -19.12 -9.18
N LYS A 271 -1.11 -19.00 -7.95
CA LYS A 271 -1.16 -20.06 -6.94
C LYS A 271 -2.57 -20.51 -6.56
N GLU A 272 -3.60 -19.93 -7.19
CA GLU A 272 -5.01 -20.35 -7.01
C GLU A 272 -5.55 -21.15 -8.23
N GLU A 273 -4.65 -21.55 -9.16
CA GLU A 273 -4.89 -22.61 -10.16
C GLU A 273 -4.15 -23.92 -9.66
#